data_34980442a0de966d1f6e19ded34fccec
#
_entry.id   34980442a0de966d1f6e19ded34fccec
#
_cell.length_a   1.000
_cell.length_b   1.000
_cell.length_c   1.000
_cell.angle_alpha   90.00
_cell.angle_beta   90.00
_cell.angle_gamma   90.00
#
_symmetry.space_group_name_H-M   'P 1'
#
loop_
_entity.id
_entity.type
_entity.pdbx_description
1 polymer ?
#
loop_
_entity_poly.entity_id
_entity_poly.type
_entity_poly.pdbx_seq_one_letter_code
_entity_poly.pdbx_strand_id
1 'polypeptide(L)'
;MKTQHVSRRRFIGTSMLAAAGMAFASKSTFANSIFAPAKPNSKINGVQIGVITYSFRSMPGSIEQILKYCIDCNINYIELMGGAAEAYAGIPPHDDSADYSSRVAQWREGTIMDPFLAIRKMYNDAGITIYAWKPNALNAKNTDGEIEYAFKAGKALGCTHVTVELPTDDQQTQRLGDLAEKNNMMVAYHAHTQATPTLWDTALSQNDHNGINLDIGHYVAGTSSSPIDFIKKNHKRILSMHLKDRKFHDGPNMPWGQGDTPIKDVLVLMKKEGYKFPATIEQEYDIPAGSDAVKEVIKCREYAKNALA
;
A
#
# COMPACT_ATOMS: atom_id res chain seq x y z
N MET A 1 -9.83 -69.06 5.36
CA MET A 1 -8.63 -69.72 5.98
C MET A 1 -7.55 -68.69 6.18
N LYS A 2 -7.22 -68.49 7.45
CA LYS A 2 -5.97 -68.04 8.08
C LYS A 2 -5.28 -66.76 7.62
N THR A 3 -5.49 -65.76 8.46
CA THR A 3 -4.59 -64.73 8.95
C THR A 3 -3.12 -65.08 9.04
N GLN A 4 -2.22 -64.12 8.75
CA GLN A 4 -1.06 -63.87 9.61
C GLN A 4 -0.55 -62.45 9.51
N HIS A 5 -0.54 -61.81 10.66
CA HIS A 5 0.26 -60.62 11.04
C HIS A 5 1.73 -60.99 11.16
N VAL A 6 2.67 -60.12 10.77
CA VAL A 6 3.98 -60.04 11.39
C VAL A 6 4.45 -58.55 11.45
N SER A 7 4.68 -58.20 12.52
CA SER A 7 5.24 -57.29 13.48
C SER A 7 6.68 -56.77 13.19
N ARG A 8 6.83 -55.51 13.59
CA ARG A 8 8.00 -54.70 13.84
C ARG A 8 9.23 -55.46 14.43
N ARG A 9 10.42 -54.96 14.11
CA ARG A 9 11.59 -54.65 14.98
C ARG A 9 12.94 -55.13 14.46
N ARG A 10 13.86 -54.12 14.52
CA ARG A 10 15.32 -54.21 14.84
C ARG A 10 16.24 -54.92 13.84
N PHE A 11 17.24 -54.15 13.36
CA PHE A 11 18.63 -54.53 13.54
C PHE A 11 19.54 -53.31 13.72
N ILE A 12 20.27 -53.36 14.80
CA ILE A 12 21.43 -52.50 15.19
C ILE A 12 22.68 -53.40 15.01
N GLY A 13 23.77 -52.85 14.57
CA GLY A 13 25.10 -53.51 14.68
C GLY A 13 26.12 -52.92 13.71
N THR A 14 26.84 -51.98 14.11
CA THR A 14 28.28 -51.85 14.51
C THR A 14 29.31 -52.68 13.69
N SER A 15 30.33 -51.98 13.17
CA SER A 15 31.79 -52.13 13.36
C SER A 15 32.54 -51.38 12.26
N MET A 16 33.30 -50.43 12.50
CA MET A 16 34.66 -50.14 12.98
C MET A 16 35.84 -50.52 12.07
N LEU A 17 36.71 -49.51 11.82
CA LEU A 17 38.17 -49.51 11.55
C LEU A 17 38.62 -49.84 10.11
N ALA A 18 39.59 -49.25 9.51
CA ALA A 18 40.56 -48.17 9.80
C ALA A 18 41.36 -47.82 8.53
N ALA A 19 42.01 -46.71 8.57
CA ALA A 19 43.35 -46.38 8.09
C ALA A 19 43.53 -45.53 6.83
N ALA A 20 43.93 -44.34 7.08
CA ALA A 20 45.03 -43.55 6.52
C ALA A 20 45.23 -43.51 5.00
N GLY A 21 44.98 -42.34 4.45
CA GLY A 21 45.48 -41.86 3.17
C GLY A 21 45.44 -40.35 3.14
N MET A 22 46.55 -39.68 3.44
CA MET A 22 46.69 -38.23 3.24
C MET A 22 46.63 -37.93 1.77
N ALA A 23 45.58 -37.20 1.35
CA ALA A 23 45.56 -36.50 0.08
C ALA A 23 45.26 -35.03 0.39
N PHE A 24 46.19 -34.17 0.08
CA PHE A 24 46.00 -32.71 0.05
C PHE A 24 44.90 -32.36 -0.93
N ALA A 25 43.69 -32.20 -0.45
CA ALA A 25 42.63 -31.57 -1.19
C ALA A 25 42.62 -30.08 -0.81
N SER A 26 43.10 -29.26 -1.72
CA SER A 26 42.90 -27.82 -1.69
C SER A 26 41.44 -27.53 -1.47
N LYS A 27 41.06 -26.98 -0.31
CA LYS A 27 39.76 -26.42 -0.03
C LYS A 27 39.57 -25.17 -0.88
N SER A 28 39.13 -25.31 -2.13
CA SER A 28 38.45 -24.23 -2.80
C SER A 28 37.07 -24.09 -2.15
N THR A 29 36.98 -23.31 -1.09
CA THR A 29 35.73 -22.77 -0.60
C THR A 29 35.20 -21.77 -1.69
N PHE A 30 34.56 -22.31 -2.72
CA PHE A 30 33.56 -21.54 -3.43
C PHE A 30 32.43 -21.34 -2.42
N ALA A 31 32.55 -20.29 -1.61
CA ALA A 31 31.38 -19.71 -0.97
C ALA A 31 30.46 -19.27 -2.10
N ASN A 32 29.46 -20.08 -2.40
CA ASN A 32 28.26 -19.61 -3.07
C ASN A 32 27.67 -18.53 -2.15
N SER A 33 28.16 -17.30 -2.27
CA SER A 33 27.41 -16.14 -1.84
C SER A 33 26.20 -16.08 -2.80
N ILE A 34 25.15 -16.80 -2.43
CA ILE A 34 23.82 -16.59 -2.98
C ILE A 34 23.53 -15.14 -2.61
N PHE A 35 23.77 -14.22 -3.54
CA PHE A 35 23.31 -12.85 -3.39
C PHE A 35 21.79 -12.94 -3.25
N ALA A 36 21.29 -12.75 -2.05
CA ALA A 36 19.87 -12.54 -1.87
C ALA A 36 19.48 -11.40 -2.84
N PRO A 37 18.41 -11.55 -3.60
CA PRO A 37 17.98 -10.50 -4.53
C PRO A 37 17.89 -9.19 -3.76
N ALA A 38 18.44 -8.12 -4.35
CA ALA A 38 18.43 -6.81 -3.72
C ALA A 38 17.00 -6.41 -3.37
N LYS A 39 16.78 -5.95 -2.14
CA LYS A 39 15.47 -5.48 -1.70
C LYS A 39 15.01 -4.30 -2.60
N PRO A 40 13.71 -4.18 -2.88
CA PRO A 40 13.19 -3.07 -3.65
C PRO A 40 13.62 -1.72 -3.09
N ASN A 41 13.91 -0.77 -3.99
CA ASN A 41 14.21 0.61 -3.62
C ASN A 41 13.60 1.55 -4.67
N SER A 42 12.64 2.35 -4.25
CA SER A 42 11.96 3.32 -5.09
C SER A 42 12.15 4.77 -4.64
N LYS A 43 13.13 5.02 -3.76
CA LYS A 43 13.53 6.39 -3.44
C LYS A 43 14.47 6.92 -4.52
N ILE A 44 14.04 7.94 -5.26
CA ILE A 44 14.74 8.50 -6.42
C ILE A 44 15.11 9.96 -6.13
N ASN A 45 16.40 10.26 -6.04
CA ASN A 45 16.93 11.61 -5.82
C ASN A 45 16.22 12.38 -4.67
N GLY A 46 15.93 11.68 -3.58
CA GLY A 46 15.31 12.25 -2.38
C GLY A 46 13.78 12.15 -2.34
N VAL A 47 13.11 11.89 -3.46
CA VAL A 47 11.65 11.69 -3.54
C VAL A 47 11.32 10.21 -3.36
N GLN A 48 10.42 9.89 -2.42
CA GLN A 48 9.92 8.53 -2.24
C GLN A 48 8.80 8.26 -3.23
N ILE A 49 9.03 7.36 -4.18
CA ILE A 49 7.99 6.86 -5.08
C ILE A 49 7.31 5.67 -4.40
N GLY A 50 5.98 5.68 -4.36
CA GLY A 50 5.15 4.59 -3.86
C GLY A 50 4.24 4.02 -4.94
N VAL A 51 3.39 3.07 -4.52
CA VAL A 51 2.24 2.59 -5.30
C VAL A 51 1.06 2.36 -4.36
N ILE A 52 -0.14 2.80 -4.76
CA ILE A 52 -1.37 2.32 -4.15
C ILE A 52 -1.74 0.98 -4.78
N THR A 53 -2.05 -0.01 -3.94
CA THR A 53 -2.29 -1.38 -4.43
C THR A 53 -3.56 -1.54 -5.27
N TYR A 54 -4.42 -0.51 -5.31
CA TYR A 54 -5.51 -0.38 -6.27
C TYR A 54 -5.02 -0.43 -7.74
N SER A 55 -3.79 -0.01 -8.00
CA SER A 55 -3.15 -0.13 -9.32
C SER A 55 -3.13 -1.56 -9.85
N PHE A 56 -3.19 -2.56 -8.97
CA PHE A 56 -3.19 -3.99 -9.33
C PHE A 56 -4.59 -4.63 -9.35
N ARG A 57 -5.68 -3.83 -9.31
CA ARG A 57 -7.08 -4.32 -9.21
C ARG A 57 -7.52 -5.30 -10.29
N SER A 58 -6.87 -5.27 -11.45
CA SER A 58 -7.12 -6.22 -12.56
C SER A 58 -6.42 -7.56 -12.42
N MET A 59 -5.65 -7.75 -11.36
CA MET A 59 -4.84 -8.94 -11.11
C MET A 59 -5.30 -9.64 -9.82
N PRO A 60 -4.95 -10.93 -9.60
CA PRO A 60 -5.21 -11.61 -8.32
C PRO A 60 -4.67 -10.80 -7.14
N GLY A 61 -5.46 -10.66 -6.07
CA GLY A 61 -5.27 -9.66 -5.01
C GLY A 61 -5.02 -10.21 -3.61
N SER A 62 -4.41 -11.42 -3.44
CA SER A 62 -3.98 -11.82 -2.09
C SER A 62 -2.79 -10.97 -1.60
N ILE A 63 -2.60 -10.94 -0.29
CA ILE A 63 -1.49 -10.20 0.34
C ILE A 63 -0.13 -10.62 -0.23
N GLU A 64 0.07 -11.91 -0.46
CA GLU A 64 1.31 -12.46 -1.01
C GLU A 64 1.51 -12.10 -2.49
N GLN A 65 0.41 -12.11 -3.27
CA GLN A 65 0.45 -11.71 -4.67
C GLN A 65 0.77 -10.23 -4.82
N ILE A 66 0.12 -9.36 -4.03
CA ILE A 66 0.39 -7.92 -4.00
C ILE A 66 1.85 -7.66 -3.60
N LEU A 67 2.37 -8.36 -2.58
CA LEU A 67 3.77 -8.29 -2.18
C LEU A 67 4.69 -8.59 -3.37
N LYS A 68 4.41 -9.68 -4.10
CA LYS A 68 5.18 -10.04 -5.29
C LYS A 68 5.15 -8.95 -6.35
N TYR A 69 4.00 -8.35 -6.64
CA TYR A 69 3.89 -7.27 -7.62
C TYR A 69 4.73 -6.05 -7.23
N CYS A 70 4.75 -5.68 -5.95
CA CYS A 70 5.57 -4.58 -5.46
C CYS A 70 7.08 -4.88 -5.63
N ILE A 71 7.51 -6.12 -5.38
CA ILE A 71 8.89 -6.57 -5.62
C ILE A 71 9.22 -6.49 -7.12
N ASP A 72 8.36 -7.03 -7.98
CA ASP A 72 8.53 -7.04 -9.44
C ASP A 72 8.62 -5.61 -10.00
N CYS A 73 7.85 -4.66 -9.43
CA CYS A 73 7.91 -3.24 -9.80
C CYS A 73 9.13 -2.51 -9.20
N ASN A 74 9.92 -3.15 -8.33
CA ASN A 74 10.98 -2.52 -7.55
C ASN A 74 10.50 -1.29 -6.77
N ILE A 75 9.34 -1.43 -6.10
CA ILE A 75 8.73 -0.39 -5.24
C ILE A 75 8.70 -0.88 -3.81
N ASN A 76 9.21 -0.05 -2.90
CA ASN A 76 9.35 -0.38 -1.49
C ASN A 76 8.45 0.44 -0.55
N TYR A 77 7.51 1.22 -1.07
CA TYR A 77 6.64 2.09 -0.27
C TYR A 77 5.21 2.01 -0.80
N ILE A 78 4.26 1.58 0.01
CA ILE A 78 2.91 1.29 -0.50
C ILE A 78 1.78 1.86 0.36
N GLU A 79 0.70 2.25 -0.33
CA GLU A 79 -0.63 2.41 0.26
C GLU A 79 -1.43 1.14 0.00
N LEU A 80 -1.82 0.46 1.08
CA LEU A 80 -2.48 -0.85 1.02
C LEU A 80 -4.00 -0.70 1.02
N MET A 81 -4.68 -1.26 0.02
CA MET A 81 -6.15 -1.38 0.01
C MET A 81 -6.63 -2.33 1.10
N GLY A 82 -7.75 -1.98 1.74
CA GLY A 82 -8.29 -2.69 2.90
C GLY A 82 -8.65 -4.13 2.64
N GLY A 83 -9.26 -4.43 1.49
CA GLY A 83 -9.84 -5.74 1.22
C GLY A 83 -8.85 -6.91 1.33
N ALA A 84 -7.64 -6.76 0.80
CA ALA A 84 -6.62 -7.81 0.87
C ALA A 84 -6.15 -8.07 2.32
N ALA A 85 -5.98 -7.01 3.12
CA ALA A 85 -5.57 -7.13 4.52
C ALA A 85 -6.69 -7.73 5.39
N GLU A 86 -7.93 -7.28 5.18
CA GLU A 86 -9.10 -7.82 5.89
C GLU A 86 -9.34 -9.30 5.52
N ALA A 87 -9.18 -9.67 4.24
CA ALA A 87 -9.29 -11.07 3.80
C ALA A 87 -8.23 -11.96 4.47
N TYR A 88 -6.98 -11.51 4.52
CA TYR A 88 -5.91 -12.22 5.22
C TYR A 88 -6.18 -12.35 6.73
N ALA A 89 -6.81 -11.35 7.34
CA ALA A 89 -7.17 -11.34 8.74
C ALA A 89 -8.45 -12.14 9.06
N GLY A 90 -9.14 -12.69 8.06
CA GLY A 90 -10.30 -13.56 8.23
C GLY A 90 -11.62 -12.83 8.35
N ILE A 91 -11.79 -11.69 7.68
CA ILE A 91 -13.11 -11.03 7.56
C ILE A 91 -14.14 -12.03 7.00
N PRO A 92 -15.39 -12.03 7.46
CA PRO A 92 -16.44 -12.87 6.89
C PRO A 92 -16.51 -12.71 5.37
N PRO A 93 -16.53 -13.81 4.60
CA PRO A 93 -16.67 -13.73 3.15
C PRO A 93 -18.00 -13.04 2.80
N HIS A 94 -17.96 -12.25 1.73
CA HIS A 94 -19.15 -11.55 1.27
C HIS A 94 -20.24 -12.54 0.86
N ASP A 95 -21.46 -12.29 1.33
CA ASP A 95 -22.69 -12.94 0.90
C ASP A 95 -23.84 -11.90 0.86
N ASP A 96 -24.95 -12.28 0.24
CA ASP A 96 -26.12 -11.40 0.08
C ASP A 96 -27.09 -11.45 1.27
N SER A 97 -26.68 -11.99 2.42
CA SER A 97 -27.51 -12.07 3.61
C SER A 97 -27.75 -10.69 4.24
N ALA A 98 -28.93 -10.49 4.79
CA ALA A 98 -29.32 -9.23 5.44
C ALA A 98 -28.45 -8.89 6.66
N ASP A 99 -27.81 -9.88 7.28
CA ASP A 99 -26.96 -9.73 8.47
C ASP A 99 -25.47 -9.59 8.16
N TYR A 100 -25.06 -9.65 6.87
CA TYR A 100 -23.66 -9.56 6.47
C TYR A 100 -22.95 -8.34 7.08
N SER A 101 -23.54 -7.15 6.96
CA SER A 101 -22.97 -5.91 7.50
C SER A 101 -22.78 -5.98 9.02
N SER A 102 -23.72 -6.59 9.75
CA SER A 102 -23.62 -6.78 11.20
C SER A 102 -22.51 -7.76 11.59
N ARG A 103 -22.34 -8.84 10.83
CA ARG A 103 -21.24 -9.81 11.03
C ARG A 103 -19.88 -9.19 10.77
N VAL A 104 -19.77 -8.33 9.74
CA VAL A 104 -18.54 -7.59 9.45
C VAL A 104 -18.23 -6.59 10.57
N ALA A 105 -19.22 -5.83 11.05
CA ALA A 105 -19.03 -4.89 12.16
C ALA A 105 -18.58 -5.63 13.43
N GLN A 106 -19.25 -6.72 13.79
CA GLN A 106 -18.87 -7.55 14.94
C GLN A 106 -17.46 -8.12 14.80
N TRP A 107 -17.09 -8.59 13.60
CA TRP A 107 -15.74 -9.08 13.34
C TRP A 107 -14.71 -7.96 13.52
N ARG A 108 -14.93 -6.77 12.97
CA ARG A 108 -14.01 -5.63 13.10
C ARG A 108 -13.82 -5.24 14.55
N GLU A 109 -14.89 -5.14 15.33
CA GLU A 109 -14.83 -4.77 16.74
C GLU A 109 -14.14 -5.83 17.62
N GLY A 110 -14.24 -7.12 17.25
CA GLY A 110 -13.69 -8.25 18.01
C GLY A 110 -12.35 -8.78 17.52
N THR A 111 -11.86 -8.33 16.36
CA THR A 111 -10.66 -8.94 15.75
C THR A 111 -9.37 -8.53 16.45
N ILE A 112 -8.44 -9.48 16.53
CA ILE A 112 -7.10 -9.24 17.08
C ILE A 112 -6.17 -8.65 16.00
N MET A 113 -5.11 -7.98 16.43
CA MET A 113 -4.19 -7.31 15.50
C MET A 113 -3.06 -8.21 14.98
N ASP A 114 -2.93 -9.44 15.45
CA ASP A 114 -1.85 -10.36 15.07
C ASP A 114 -1.75 -10.61 13.56
N PRO A 115 -2.84 -10.78 12.78
CA PRO A 115 -2.76 -10.92 11.34
C PRO A 115 -2.16 -9.67 10.66
N PHE A 116 -2.48 -8.48 11.13
CA PHE A 116 -1.94 -7.22 10.60
C PHE A 116 -0.45 -7.05 10.94
N LEU A 117 -0.04 -7.47 12.13
CA LEU A 117 1.38 -7.56 12.51
C LEU A 117 2.14 -8.57 11.63
N ALA A 118 1.51 -9.71 11.29
CA ALA A 118 2.10 -10.70 10.40
C ALA A 118 2.27 -10.15 8.97
N ILE A 119 1.29 -9.42 8.42
CA ILE A 119 1.39 -8.72 7.15
C ILE A 119 2.55 -7.72 7.19
N ARG A 120 2.59 -6.86 8.21
CA ARG A 120 3.70 -5.90 8.39
C ARG A 120 5.06 -6.58 8.38
N LYS A 121 5.19 -7.68 9.13
CA LYS A 121 6.44 -8.45 9.18
C LYS A 121 6.82 -8.99 7.81
N MET A 122 5.89 -9.62 7.10
CA MET A 122 6.09 -10.19 5.76
C MET A 122 6.60 -9.13 4.77
N TYR A 123 5.98 -7.95 4.74
CA TYR A 123 6.37 -6.85 3.86
C TYR A 123 7.73 -6.25 4.25
N ASN A 124 7.97 -6.03 5.54
CA ASN A 124 9.24 -5.49 6.03
C ASN A 124 10.42 -6.46 5.78
N ASP A 125 10.20 -7.76 5.92
CA ASP A 125 11.22 -8.77 5.61
C ASP A 125 11.63 -8.70 4.13
N ALA A 126 10.67 -8.41 3.24
CA ALA A 126 10.91 -8.17 1.82
C ALA A 126 11.46 -6.75 1.50
N GLY A 127 11.58 -5.89 2.49
CA GLY A 127 12.07 -4.51 2.33
C GLY A 127 11.00 -3.51 1.88
N ILE A 128 9.72 -3.83 2.06
CA ILE A 128 8.59 -2.97 1.69
C ILE A 128 7.95 -2.40 2.96
N THR A 129 7.68 -1.10 2.94
CA THR A 129 6.98 -0.37 4.00
C THR A 129 5.54 -0.10 3.57
N ILE A 130 4.59 -0.49 4.40
CA ILE A 130 3.19 -0.08 4.28
C ILE A 130 3.06 1.26 5.01
N TYR A 131 3.02 2.38 4.26
CA TYR A 131 2.99 3.71 4.87
C TYR A 131 1.58 4.21 5.18
N ALA A 132 0.61 3.72 4.41
CA ALA A 132 -0.80 4.04 4.59
C ALA A 132 -1.68 2.81 4.30
N TRP A 133 -2.87 2.83 4.85
CA TRP A 133 -3.88 1.82 4.64
C TRP A 133 -5.23 2.47 4.33
N LYS A 134 -5.93 1.98 3.30
CA LYS A 134 -7.28 2.43 2.91
C LYS A 134 -8.32 1.39 3.34
N PRO A 135 -8.80 1.43 4.60
CA PRO A 135 -9.78 0.49 5.13
C PRO A 135 -11.19 0.77 4.60
N ASN A 136 -12.06 -0.23 4.68
CA ASN A 136 -13.47 -0.09 4.32
C ASN A 136 -14.37 0.25 5.54
N ALA A 137 -13.82 0.84 6.60
CA ALA A 137 -14.47 1.03 7.89
C ALA A 137 -14.52 2.48 8.37
N LEU A 138 -14.40 3.47 7.46
CA LEU A 138 -14.32 4.89 7.83
C LEU A 138 -15.49 5.74 7.30
N ASN A 139 -16.56 5.13 6.81
CA ASN A 139 -17.71 5.87 6.32
C ASN A 139 -18.70 6.21 7.46
N ALA A 140 -19.65 7.12 7.19
CA ALA A 140 -20.61 7.60 8.19
C ALA A 140 -21.52 6.50 8.79
N LYS A 141 -21.67 5.34 8.12
CA LYS A 141 -22.48 4.23 8.59
C LYS A 141 -21.73 3.30 9.54
N ASN A 142 -20.41 3.36 9.59
CA ASN A 142 -19.63 2.55 10.49
C ASN A 142 -19.76 3.03 11.94
N THR A 143 -19.74 2.11 12.88
CA THR A 143 -19.69 2.42 14.31
C THR A 143 -18.35 3.03 14.71
N ASP A 144 -18.28 3.68 15.88
CA ASP A 144 -16.99 4.13 16.41
C ASP A 144 -16.02 2.98 16.65
N GLY A 145 -16.54 1.81 17.05
CA GLY A 145 -15.74 0.60 17.20
C GLY A 145 -15.09 0.12 15.91
N GLU A 146 -15.83 0.14 14.78
CA GLU A 146 -15.27 -0.17 13.47
C GLU A 146 -14.24 0.87 13.01
N ILE A 147 -14.47 2.15 13.28
CA ILE A 147 -13.51 3.22 12.97
C ILE A 147 -12.24 3.06 13.82
N GLU A 148 -12.36 2.80 15.11
CA GLU A 148 -11.22 2.51 15.98
C GLU A 148 -10.44 1.26 15.53
N TYR A 149 -11.15 0.22 15.08
CA TYR A 149 -10.52 -0.95 14.46
C TYR A 149 -9.63 -0.51 13.29
N ALA A 150 -10.13 0.35 12.40
CA ALA A 150 -9.36 0.81 11.24
C ALA A 150 -8.06 1.50 11.66
N PHE A 151 -8.07 2.35 12.68
CA PHE A 151 -6.87 2.99 13.21
C PHE A 151 -5.92 1.99 13.89
N LYS A 152 -6.45 1.06 14.69
CA LYS A 152 -5.65 0.02 15.35
C LYS A 152 -4.96 -0.91 14.34
N ALA A 153 -5.69 -1.33 13.30
CA ALA A 153 -5.13 -2.14 12.22
C ALA A 153 -4.07 -1.38 11.40
N GLY A 154 -4.32 -0.11 11.07
CA GLY A 154 -3.33 0.75 10.44
C GLY A 154 -2.04 0.86 11.26
N LYS A 155 -2.17 1.02 12.57
CA LYS A 155 -1.03 1.04 13.51
C LYS A 155 -0.28 -0.29 13.55
N ALA A 156 -1.00 -1.41 13.55
CA ALA A 156 -0.40 -2.75 13.51
C ALA A 156 0.35 -2.99 12.19
N LEU A 157 -0.20 -2.54 11.06
CA LEU A 157 0.46 -2.54 9.74
C LEU A 157 1.71 -1.65 9.70
N GLY A 158 1.86 -0.71 10.64
CA GLY A 158 2.97 0.24 10.69
C GLY A 158 2.75 1.50 9.88
N CYS A 159 1.50 1.81 9.53
CA CYS A 159 1.13 2.99 8.78
C CYS A 159 1.31 4.28 9.60
N THR A 160 1.61 5.38 8.93
CA THR A 160 1.60 6.72 9.51
C THR A 160 0.20 7.32 9.52
N HIS A 161 -0.66 6.90 8.60
CA HIS A 161 -2.03 7.37 8.47
C HIS A 161 -2.91 6.31 7.79
N VAL A 162 -4.21 6.48 7.94
CA VAL A 162 -5.22 5.81 7.11
C VAL A 162 -5.74 6.79 6.06
N THR A 163 -6.22 6.27 4.93
CA THR A 163 -6.81 7.08 3.86
C THR A 163 -8.27 6.74 3.66
N VAL A 164 -9.06 7.74 3.30
CA VAL A 164 -10.48 7.59 3.04
C VAL A 164 -10.95 8.66 2.04
N GLU A 165 -12.00 8.38 1.29
CA GLU A 165 -12.67 9.41 0.50
C GLU A 165 -13.17 10.53 1.40
N LEU A 166 -12.96 11.79 0.99
CA LEU A 166 -13.41 12.95 1.77
C LEU A 166 -14.93 12.89 1.92
N PRO A 167 -15.45 12.76 3.15
CA PRO A 167 -16.89 12.80 3.38
C PRO A 167 -17.50 14.13 2.92
N THR A 168 -18.72 14.10 2.45
CA THR A 168 -19.51 15.31 2.16
C THR A 168 -20.12 15.92 3.41
N ASP A 169 -20.11 15.21 4.53
CA ASP A 169 -20.62 15.63 5.83
C ASP A 169 -19.46 16.06 6.73
N ASP A 170 -19.45 17.32 7.09
CA ASP A 170 -18.42 17.91 7.98
C ASP A 170 -18.44 17.29 9.39
N GLN A 171 -19.57 16.74 9.85
CA GLN A 171 -19.62 16.01 11.12
C GLN A 171 -18.80 14.72 11.04
N GLN A 172 -18.79 14.05 9.88
CA GLN A 172 -17.99 12.84 9.71
C GLN A 172 -16.49 13.15 9.68
N THR A 173 -16.05 14.25 9.08
CA THR A 173 -14.63 14.64 9.11
C THR A 173 -14.18 15.06 10.51
N GLN A 174 -15.04 15.73 11.29
CA GLN A 174 -14.77 15.99 12.70
C GLN A 174 -14.63 14.70 13.49
N ARG A 175 -15.61 13.78 13.36
CA ARG A 175 -15.63 12.48 14.05
C ARG A 175 -14.39 11.65 13.73
N LEU A 176 -13.99 11.59 12.45
CA LEU A 176 -12.78 10.86 12.04
C LEU A 176 -11.52 11.48 12.61
N GLY A 177 -11.41 12.80 12.62
CA GLY A 177 -10.30 13.54 13.24
C GLY A 177 -10.17 13.24 14.73
N ASP A 178 -11.26 13.31 15.48
CA ASP A 178 -11.28 13.06 16.95
C ASP A 178 -10.91 11.61 17.27
N LEU A 179 -11.42 10.64 16.49
CA LEU A 179 -11.07 9.23 16.66
C LEU A 179 -9.62 8.94 16.22
N ALA A 180 -9.11 9.63 15.21
CA ALA A 180 -7.71 9.54 14.80
C ALA A 180 -6.79 10.06 15.91
N GLU A 181 -7.09 11.21 16.51
CA GLU A 181 -6.38 11.78 17.64
C GLU A 181 -6.38 10.82 18.84
N LYS A 182 -7.56 10.31 19.25
CA LYS A 182 -7.70 9.32 20.33
C LYS A 182 -6.80 8.09 20.10
N ASN A 183 -6.64 7.67 18.85
CA ASN A 183 -5.82 6.51 18.50
C ASN A 183 -4.36 6.87 18.20
N ASN A 184 -3.96 8.14 18.31
CA ASN A 184 -2.64 8.64 17.93
C ASN A 184 -2.26 8.20 16.51
N MET A 185 -3.14 8.47 15.56
CA MET A 185 -3.00 8.23 14.13
C MET A 185 -3.45 9.47 13.37
N MET A 186 -3.13 9.54 12.08
CA MET A 186 -3.65 10.55 11.17
C MET A 186 -4.70 9.92 10.24
N VAL A 187 -5.63 10.72 9.74
CA VAL A 187 -6.52 10.37 8.64
C VAL A 187 -6.30 11.34 7.47
N ALA A 188 -6.10 10.79 6.26
CA ALA A 188 -5.86 11.58 5.06
C ALA A 188 -7.04 11.42 4.08
N TYR A 189 -7.59 12.55 3.70
CA TYR A 189 -8.78 12.62 2.85
C TYR A 189 -8.41 12.68 1.38
N HIS A 190 -8.88 11.69 0.63
CA HIS A 190 -8.79 11.62 -0.82
C HIS A 190 -9.99 12.33 -1.47
N ALA A 191 -9.78 12.93 -2.63
CA ALA A 191 -10.86 13.51 -3.43
C ALA A 191 -10.65 13.19 -4.91
N HIS A 192 -11.78 13.04 -5.61
CA HIS A 192 -11.83 12.87 -7.05
C HIS A 192 -11.99 14.24 -7.77
N THR A 193 -12.70 14.28 -8.87
CA THR A 193 -12.85 15.49 -9.70
C THR A 193 -13.70 16.59 -9.08
N GLN A 194 -14.31 16.36 -7.91
CA GLN A 194 -14.91 17.42 -7.09
C GLN A 194 -13.85 18.30 -6.39
N ALA A 195 -12.56 18.01 -6.55
CA ALA A 195 -11.47 18.78 -5.96
C ALA A 195 -11.54 20.27 -6.34
N THR A 196 -11.32 21.13 -5.35
CA THR A 196 -11.17 22.58 -5.48
C THR A 196 -10.01 23.05 -4.61
N PRO A 197 -9.50 24.28 -4.78
CA PRO A 197 -8.44 24.80 -3.91
C PRO A 197 -8.79 24.93 -2.41
N THR A 198 -10.08 24.81 -2.07
CA THR A 198 -10.60 24.98 -0.70
C THR A 198 -11.38 23.77 -0.20
N LEU A 199 -11.46 22.69 -0.97
CA LEU A 199 -12.30 21.53 -0.64
C LEU A 199 -11.97 20.91 0.73
N TRP A 200 -10.72 20.91 1.14
CA TRP A 200 -10.27 20.32 2.42
C TRP A 200 -10.26 21.30 3.59
N ASP A 201 -10.53 22.60 3.37
CA ASP A 201 -10.33 23.66 4.39
C ASP A 201 -11.13 23.37 5.66
N THR A 202 -12.40 22.96 5.56
CA THR A 202 -13.23 22.58 6.73
C THR A 202 -12.59 21.43 7.51
N ALA A 203 -12.33 20.30 6.86
CA ALA A 203 -11.75 19.13 7.52
C ALA A 203 -10.41 19.44 8.21
N LEU A 204 -9.55 20.24 7.54
CA LEU A 204 -8.25 20.63 8.10
C LEU A 204 -8.36 21.59 9.28
N SER A 205 -9.42 22.41 9.35
CA SER A 205 -9.66 23.32 10.47
C SER A 205 -10.24 22.64 11.72
N GLN A 206 -10.86 21.47 11.54
CA GLN A 206 -11.55 20.75 12.62
C GLN A 206 -10.59 20.02 13.56
N ASN A 207 -9.54 19.36 13.02
CA ASN A 207 -8.60 18.60 13.84
C ASN A 207 -7.22 18.55 13.17
N ASP A 208 -6.16 18.63 13.97
CA ASP A 208 -4.78 18.52 13.46
C ASP A 208 -4.41 17.11 12.97
N HIS A 209 -5.19 16.08 13.34
CA HIS A 209 -5.04 14.72 12.83
C HIS A 209 -5.72 14.50 11.48
N ASN A 210 -6.45 15.47 10.96
CA ASN A 210 -6.96 15.48 9.59
C ASN A 210 -5.86 15.96 8.63
N GLY A 211 -5.67 15.25 7.52
CA GLY A 211 -4.69 15.57 6.49
C GLY A 211 -5.22 15.32 5.08
N ILE A 212 -4.37 15.49 4.10
CA ILE A 212 -4.70 15.36 2.68
C ILE A 212 -3.98 14.16 2.08
N ASN A 213 -4.73 13.29 1.41
CA ASN A 213 -4.22 12.38 0.38
C ASN A 213 -4.56 13.03 -0.97
N LEU A 214 -3.61 13.78 -1.54
CA LEU A 214 -3.84 14.57 -2.73
C LEU A 214 -3.67 13.72 -4.00
N ASP A 215 -4.74 13.52 -4.76
CA ASP A 215 -4.61 13.03 -6.13
C ASP A 215 -4.45 14.21 -7.10
N ILE A 216 -3.26 14.33 -7.70
CA ILE A 216 -2.98 15.46 -8.60
C ILE A 216 -3.67 15.32 -9.96
N GLY A 217 -3.96 14.11 -10.41
CA GLY A 217 -4.70 13.88 -11.64
C GLY A 217 -6.18 14.24 -11.51
N HIS A 218 -6.81 13.83 -10.41
CA HIS A 218 -8.16 14.25 -10.10
C HIS A 218 -8.28 15.76 -9.87
N TYR A 219 -7.29 16.35 -9.15
CA TYR A 219 -7.24 17.80 -8.98
C TYR A 219 -7.18 18.53 -10.32
N VAL A 220 -6.30 18.11 -11.23
CA VAL A 220 -6.14 18.69 -12.56
C VAL A 220 -7.41 18.53 -13.39
N ALA A 221 -8.01 17.35 -13.40
CA ALA A 221 -9.25 17.10 -14.13
C ALA A 221 -10.42 17.94 -13.61
N GLY A 222 -10.57 18.05 -12.29
CA GLY A 222 -11.66 18.80 -11.66
C GLY A 222 -11.51 20.32 -11.74
N THR A 223 -10.28 20.84 -11.57
CA THR A 223 -10.03 22.29 -11.55
C THR A 223 -9.60 22.87 -12.89
N SER A 224 -9.19 22.03 -13.84
CA SER A 224 -8.52 22.44 -15.10
C SER A 224 -7.31 23.35 -14.85
N SER A 225 -6.59 23.15 -13.74
CA SER A 225 -5.46 23.97 -13.33
C SER A 225 -4.33 23.13 -12.70
N SER A 226 -3.12 23.69 -12.66
CA SER A 226 -1.96 23.04 -12.04
C SER A 226 -2.11 22.92 -10.52
N PRO A 227 -1.74 21.76 -9.91
CA PRO A 227 -1.77 21.57 -8.46
C PRO A 227 -0.58 22.22 -7.73
N ILE A 228 0.37 22.82 -8.42
CA ILE A 228 1.65 23.32 -7.86
C ILE A 228 1.42 24.30 -6.71
N ASP A 229 0.56 25.30 -6.89
CA ASP A 229 0.32 26.31 -5.86
C ASP A 229 -0.47 25.74 -4.67
N PHE A 230 -1.39 24.82 -4.94
CA PHE A 230 -2.08 24.06 -3.89
C PHE A 230 -1.09 23.24 -3.04
N ILE A 231 -0.17 22.53 -3.67
CA ILE A 231 0.88 21.75 -3.00
C ILE A 231 1.74 22.65 -2.14
N LYS A 232 2.23 23.79 -2.67
CA LYS A 232 3.06 24.74 -1.91
C LYS A 232 2.32 25.28 -0.68
N LYS A 233 1.04 25.65 -0.82
CA LYS A 233 0.21 26.15 0.28
C LYS A 233 0.00 25.09 1.37
N ASN A 234 -0.28 23.84 0.97
CA ASN A 234 -0.78 22.82 1.88
C ASN A 234 0.26 21.72 2.21
N HIS A 235 1.53 21.85 1.80
CA HIS A 235 2.54 20.79 1.93
C HIS A 235 2.72 20.21 3.34
N LYS A 236 2.42 20.98 4.39
CA LYS A 236 2.49 20.52 5.79
C LYS A 236 1.31 19.62 6.19
N ARG A 237 0.21 19.68 5.46
CA ARG A 237 -1.01 18.91 5.71
C ARG A 237 -1.20 17.77 4.69
N ILE A 238 -0.39 17.72 3.60
CA ILE A 238 -0.35 16.60 2.67
C ILE A 238 0.45 15.48 3.32
N LEU A 239 -0.21 14.34 3.56
CA LEU A 239 0.38 13.14 4.16
C LEU A 239 0.87 12.15 3.10
N SER A 240 0.18 12.11 1.96
CA SER A 240 0.52 11.31 0.78
C SER A 240 -0.08 11.95 -0.46
N MET A 241 0.44 11.57 -1.63
CA MET A 241 -0.02 12.11 -2.90
C MET A 241 -0.12 10.98 -3.93
N HIS A 242 -1.25 10.92 -4.66
CA HIS A 242 -1.37 10.05 -5.82
C HIS A 242 -0.93 10.78 -7.09
N LEU A 243 -0.07 10.11 -7.84
CA LEU A 243 0.36 10.51 -9.16
C LEU A 243 -0.48 9.75 -10.19
N LYS A 244 -1.30 10.50 -10.89
CA LYS A 244 -2.19 10.03 -11.96
C LYS A 244 -2.15 11.05 -13.09
N ASP A 245 -2.13 10.61 -14.33
CA ASP A 245 -2.22 11.51 -15.46
C ASP A 245 -3.65 11.55 -16.00
N ARG A 246 -4.21 12.74 -16.09
CA ARG A 246 -5.57 12.96 -16.58
C ARG A 246 -5.64 14.17 -17.52
N LYS A 247 -6.67 14.20 -18.37
CA LYS A 247 -7.03 15.38 -19.15
C LYS A 247 -7.81 16.38 -18.32
N PHE A 248 -7.71 17.66 -18.66
CA PHE A 248 -8.55 18.74 -18.15
C PHE A 248 -10.05 18.44 -18.36
N HIS A 249 -10.92 19.23 -17.69
CA HIS A 249 -12.39 19.21 -17.87
C HIS A 249 -13.00 17.82 -17.61
N ASP A 250 -12.66 17.23 -16.45
CA ASP A 250 -13.07 15.88 -16.06
C ASP A 250 -12.72 14.82 -17.10
N GLY A 251 -11.62 15.06 -17.84
CA GLY A 251 -11.18 14.19 -18.91
C GLY A 251 -10.62 12.84 -18.41
N PRO A 252 -10.35 11.89 -19.33
CA PRO A 252 -10.00 10.51 -18.98
C PRO A 252 -8.63 10.40 -18.32
N ASN A 253 -8.41 9.26 -17.65
CA ASN A 253 -7.10 8.80 -17.23
C ASN A 253 -6.25 8.46 -18.46
N MET A 254 -4.97 8.87 -18.46
CA MET A 254 -4.04 8.72 -19.57
C MET A 254 -2.75 8.02 -19.09
N PRO A 255 -2.08 7.28 -19.98
CA PRO A 255 -0.71 6.90 -19.71
C PRO A 255 0.16 8.14 -19.42
N TRP A 256 1.08 8.02 -18.46
CA TRP A 256 1.84 9.16 -17.97
C TRP A 256 2.60 9.88 -19.10
N GLY A 257 2.48 11.19 -19.14
CA GLY A 257 3.04 12.07 -20.18
C GLY A 257 2.11 12.29 -21.38
N GLN A 258 0.90 11.71 -21.39
CA GLN A 258 -0.09 11.88 -22.46
C GLN A 258 -1.31 12.70 -22.01
N GLY A 259 -1.43 12.96 -20.70
CA GLY A 259 -2.45 13.80 -20.11
C GLY A 259 -2.03 15.26 -19.99
N ASP A 260 -2.70 15.96 -19.10
CA ASP A 260 -2.45 17.37 -18.79
C ASP A 260 -1.94 17.58 -17.36
N THR A 261 -1.77 16.48 -16.59
CA THR A 261 -1.24 16.54 -15.22
C THR A 261 0.26 16.80 -15.26
N PRO A 262 0.76 17.87 -14.62
CA PRO A 262 2.19 18.23 -14.65
C PRO A 262 3.03 17.35 -13.70
N ILE A 263 3.00 16.02 -13.89
CA ILE A 263 3.65 15.04 -13.01
C ILE A 263 5.14 15.36 -12.85
N LYS A 264 5.83 15.67 -13.96
CA LYS A 264 7.24 16.02 -13.93
C LYS A 264 7.53 17.24 -13.06
N ASP A 265 6.74 18.31 -13.22
CA ASP A 265 6.95 19.57 -12.48
C ASP A 265 6.67 19.37 -10.99
N VAL A 266 5.66 18.56 -10.64
CA VAL A 266 5.36 18.18 -9.25
C VAL A 266 6.51 17.38 -8.64
N LEU A 267 7.06 16.40 -9.33
CA LEU A 267 8.20 15.62 -8.85
C LEU A 267 9.47 16.50 -8.68
N VAL A 268 9.74 17.40 -9.63
CA VAL A 268 10.83 18.38 -9.52
C VAL A 268 10.62 19.32 -8.34
N LEU A 269 9.39 19.80 -8.13
CA LEU A 269 9.05 20.61 -6.95
C LEU A 269 9.34 19.83 -5.65
N MET A 270 8.89 18.59 -5.55
CA MET A 270 9.11 17.74 -4.37
C MET A 270 10.60 17.56 -4.07
N LYS A 271 11.42 17.30 -5.12
CA LYS A 271 12.87 17.18 -5.01
C LYS A 271 13.49 18.49 -4.52
N LYS A 272 13.12 19.62 -5.12
CA LYS A 272 13.64 20.97 -4.80
C LYS A 272 13.34 21.40 -3.39
N GLU A 273 12.08 21.27 -2.96
CA GLU A 273 11.61 21.70 -1.64
C GLU A 273 11.87 20.66 -0.54
N GLY A 274 12.29 19.44 -0.92
CA GLY A 274 12.59 18.37 0.01
C GLY A 274 11.37 17.82 0.74
N TYR A 275 10.18 17.84 0.10
CA TYR A 275 8.94 17.31 0.69
C TYR A 275 9.08 15.83 1.03
N LYS A 276 8.47 15.41 2.16
CA LYS A 276 8.68 14.07 2.73
C LYS A 276 7.51 13.12 2.50
N PHE A 277 6.33 13.64 2.13
CA PHE A 277 5.21 12.78 1.78
C PHE A 277 5.52 12.00 0.48
N PRO A 278 5.05 10.74 0.37
CA PRO A 278 5.32 9.93 -0.81
C PRO A 278 4.55 10.41 -2.05
N ALA A 279 5.18 10.24 -3.20
CA ALA A 279 4.57 10.37 -4.52
C ALA A 279 4.17 8.98 -5.02
N THR A 280 2.90 8.64 -4.92
CA THR A 280 2.38 7.28 -5.06
C THR A 280 1.75 7.08 -6.43
N ILE A 281 2.24 6.12 -7.18
CA ILE A 281 1.68 5.74 -8.48
C ILE A 281 0.26 5.20 -8.26
N GLU A 282 -0.71 5.78 -8.98
CA GLU A 282 -2.04 5.21 -9.16
C GLU A 282 -2.30 4.98 -10.64
N GLN A 283 -2.13 3.74 -11.07
CA GLN A 283 -2.39 3.33 -12.44
C GLN A 283 -3.89 3.07 -12.62
N GLU A 284 -4.57 3.93 -13.38
CA GLU A 284 -6.00 3.80 -13.65
C GLU A 284 -6.37 3.94 -15.13
N TYR A 285 -5.44 4.27 -16.00
CA TYR A 285 -5.70 4.25 -17.44
C TYR A 285 -5.88 2.81 -17.93
N ASP A 286 -6.54 2.64 -19.07
CA ASP A 286 -6.75 1.34 -19.69
C ASP A 286 -5.42 0.65 -20.01
N ILE A 287 -5.27 -0.57 -19.53
CA ILE A 287 -4.06 -1.36 -19.75
C ILE A 287 -4.01 -1.77 -21.24
N PRO A 288 -2.94 -1.40 -21.97
CA PRO A 288 -2.81 -1.76 -23.38
C PRO A 288 -2.81 -3.27 -23.61
N ALA A 289 -3.31 -3.71 -24.76
CA ALA A 289 -3.28 -5.11 -25.14
C ALA A 289 -1.86 -5.70 -25.06
N GLY A 290 -1.72 -6.85 -24.44
CA GLY A 290 -0.41 -7.52 -24.23
C GLY A 290 0.42 -6.98 -23.06
N SER A 291 -0.11 -6.00 -22.30
CA SER A 291 0.47 -5.51 -21.07
C SER A 291 -0.30 -6.03 -19.83
N ASP A 292 0.15 -5.66 -18.64
CA ASP A 292 -0.47 -5.93 -17.36
C ASP A 292 -0.18 -4.78 -16.38
N ALA A 293 -0.85 -4.77 -15.24
CA ALA A 293 -0.70 -3.70 -14.25
C ALA A 293 0.74 -3.57 -13.73
N VAL A 294 1.48 -4.66 -13.58
CA VAL A 294 2.89 -4.64 -13.13
C VAL A 294 3.75 -3.91 -14.16
N LYS A 295 3.61 -4.24 -15.45
CA LYS A 295 4.36 -3.56 -16.52
C LYS A 295 4.02 -2.08 -16.61
N GLU A 296 2.73 -1.73 -16.44
CA GLU A 296 2.33 -0.31 -16.49
C GLU A 296 2.85 0.47 -15.28
N VAL A 297 2.82 -0.10 -14.08
CA VAL A 297 3.44 0.53 -12.88
C VAL A 297 4.96 0.69 -13.06
N ILE A 298 5.64 -0.28 -13.67
CA ILE A 298 7.08 -0.14 -14.01
C ILE A 298 7.30 1.03 -14.96
N LYS A 299 6.46 1.22 -15.99
CA LYS A 299 6.55 2.37 -16.91
C LYS A 299 6.37 3.70 -16.17
N CYS A 300 5.37 3.79 -15.28
CA CYS A 300 5.16 4.98 -14.44
C CYS A 300 6.38 5.27 -13.55
N ARG A 301 6.97 4.23 -12.95
CA ARG A 301 8.18 4.37 -12.13
C ARG A 301 9.39 4.85 -12.96
N GLU A 302 9.59 4.33 -14.17
CA GLU A 302 10.67 4.80 -15.06
C GLU A 302 10.41 6.23 -15.54
N TYR A 303 9.16 6.62 -15.80
CA TYR A 303 8.82 8.02 -16.06
C TYR A 303 9.23 8.92 -14.89
N ALA A 304 8.87 8.54 -13.65
CA ALA A 304 9.27 9.30 -12.45
C ALA A 304 10.79 9.39 -12.30
N LYS A 305 11.51 8.30 -12.59
CA LYS A 305 12.98 8.26 -12.56
C LYS A 305 13.58 9.25 -13.57
N ASN A 306 13.07 9.28 -14.80
CA ASN A 306 13.52 10.21 -15.84
C ASN A 306 13.19 11.68 -15.48
N ALA A 307 12.03 11.92 -14.86
CA ALA A 307 11.63 13.25 -14.39
C ALA A 307 12.52 13.78 -13.26
N LEU A 308 13.09 12.89 -12.46
CA LEU A 308 13.93 13.23 -11.29
C LEU A 308 15.43 13.15 -11.58
N ALA A 309 15.82 12.69 -12.75
CA ALA A 309 17.22 12.67 -13.17
C ALA A 309 17.77 14.10 -13.31
#